data_ff7ac213ee97b61c64c7ba53191cbe7b
#
_entry.id   ff7ac213ee97b61c64c7ba53191cbe7b
#
_cell.length_a   1.000
_cell.length_b   1.000
_cell.length_c   1.000
_cell.angle_alpha   90.00
_cell.angle_beta   90.00
_cell.angle_gamma   90.00
#
_symmetry.space_group_name_H-M   'P 1'
#
loop_
_entity.id
_entity.type
_entity.pdbx_description
1 polymer ?
#
loop_
_entity_poly.entity_id
_entity_poly.type
_entity_poly.pdbx_seq_one_letter_code
_entity_poly.pdbx_strand_id
1 'polypeptide(L)'
;MIPDFSNTQQAYSHLSDGELRKAVWLFRLVGRASWVRAGKVLLAVARAIHLPVGWAIKPTIYAHFCGGETIAEAERTVEKLASRGVKTILDYSAEGKDAEGDLDAARDEVLAAIRAAQGDARHGFSVFKVSGVASTRLLEQVSLAG
;
A
#
# COMPACT_ATOMS: atom_id res chain seq x y z
N MET A 1 -30.83 -4.68 1.49
CA MET A 1 -30.29 -5.53 2.58
C MET A 1 -29.13 -4.78 3.22
N ILE A 2 -29.18 -4.53 4.52
CA ILE A 2 -28.08 -3.86 5.25
C ILE A 2 -27.02 -4.92 5.53
N PRO A 3 -25.74 -4.69 5.17
CA PRO A 3 -24.66 -5.62 5.47
C PRO A 3 -24.52 -5.84 6.98
N ASP A 4 -24.37 -7.10 7.39
CA ASP A 4 -24.04 -7.42 8.78
C ASP A 4 -22.51 -7.37 8.98
N PHE A 5 -22.03 -6.27 9.51
CA PHE A 5 -20.61 -6.05 9.79
C PHE A 5 -20.08 -6.84 10.99
N SER A 6 -20.95 -7.49 11.77
CA SER A 6 -20.55 -8.36 12.89
C SER A 6 -20.21 -9.78 12.44
N ASN A 7 -20.58 -10.16 11.22
CA ASN A 7 -20.30 -11.48 10.67
C ASN A 7 -18.85 -11.63 10.23
N THR A 8 -17.97 -11.91 11.18
CA THR A 8 -16.54 -12.09 10.95
C THR A 8 -16.22 -13.30 10.07
N GLN A 9 -17.04 -14.35 10.12
CA GLN A 9 -16.88 -15.53 9.28
C GLN A 9 -17.01 -15.17 7.80
N GLN A 10 -17.99 -14.36 7.44
CA GLN A 10 -18.19 -13.90 6.07
C GLN A 10 -17.09 -12.90 5.68
N ALA A 11 -16.74 -11.97 6.56
CA ALA A 11 -15.73 -10.96 6.31
C ALA A 11 -14.35 -11.56 6.00
N TYR A 12 -13.97 -12.62 6.70
CA TYR A 12 -12.67 -13.28 6.55
C TYR A 12 -12.70 -14.59 5.77
N SER A 13 -13.83 -14.95 5.15
CA SER A 13 -14.00 -16.18 4.36
C SER A 13 -13.00 -16.35 3.21
N HIS A 14 -12.35 -15.24 2.80
CA HIS A 14 -11.35 -15.19 1.74
C HIS A 14 -9.93 -15.53 2.22
N LEU A 15 -9.70 -15.62 3.51
CA LEU A 15 -8.41 -15.92 4.09
C LEU A 15 -8.37 -17.38 4.56
N SER A 16 -7.24 -18.03 4.33
CA SER A 16 -6.93 -19.31 4.95
C SER A 16 -6.63 -19.14 6.45
N ASP A 17 -6.74 -20.22 7.22
CA ASP A 17 -6.36 -20.21 8.63
C ASP A 17 -4.91 -19.75 8.86
N GLY A 18 -3.99 -20.08 7.94
CA GLY A 18 -2.62 -19.63 7.99
C GLY A 18 -2.47 -18.11 7.79
N GLU A 19 -3.21 -17.55 6.84
CA GLU A 19 -3.24 -16.08 6.61
C GLU A 19 -3.87 -15.36 7.80
N LEU A 20 -4.95 -15.89 8.37
CA LEU A 20 -5.58 -15.34 9.58
C LEU A 20 -4.62 -15.33 10.78
N ARG A 21 -3.92 -16.45 11.03
CA ARG A 21 -2.92 -16.52 12.12
C ARG A 21 -1.79 -15.52 11.93
N LYS A 22 -1.29 -15.36 10.70
CA LYS A 22 -0.27 -14.34 10.36
C LYS A 22 -0.80 -12.94 10.62
N ALA A 23 -2.02 -12.63 10.18
CA ALA A 23 -2.65 -11.33 10.42
C ALA A 23 -2.79 -11.03 11.91
N VAL A 24 -3.33 -11.97 12.70
CA VAL A 24 -3.48 -11.82 14.16
C VAL A 24 -2.13 -11.59 14.84
N TRP A 25 -1.10 -12.34 14.45
CA TRP A 25 0.24 -12.16 15.00
C TRP A 25 0.80 -10.77 14.65
N LEU A 26 0.67 -10.36 13.38
CA LEU A 26 1.13 -9.06 12.90
C LEU A 26 0.44 -7.91 13.65
N PHE A 27 -0.89 -7.95 13.77
CA PHE A 27 -1.64 -6.91 14.49
C PHE A 27 -1.33 -6.88 15.99
N ARG A 28 -1.06 -8.03 16.62
CA ARG A 28 -0.55 -8.05 18.01
C ARG A 28 0.83 -7.42 18.16
N LEU A 29 1.69 -7.58 17.15
CA LEU A 29 3.01 -6.97 17.13
C LEU A 29 2.92 -5.45 16.97
N VAL A 30 2.24 -4.99 15.92
CA VAL A 30 2.13 -3.54 15.61
C VAL A 30 1.21 -2.80 16.59
N GLY A 31 0.31 -3.47 17.28
CA GLY A 31 -0.56 -2.91 18.31
C GLY A 31 0.18 -2.50 19.59
N ARG A 32 1.46 -2.88 19.74
CA ARG A 32 2.27 -2.49 20.89
C ARG A 32 3.32 -1.46 20.49
N ALA A 33 3.16 -0.23 20.97
CA ALA A 33 4.06 0.88 20.64
C ALA A 33 5.55 0.59 20.99
N SER A 34 5.82 -0.23 22.02
CA SER A 34 7.18 -0.66 22.36
C SER A 34 7.83 -1.52 21.28
N TRP A 35 7.08 -2.47 20.70
CA TRP A 35 7.56 -3.30 19.60
C TRP A 35 7.79 -2.50 18.32
N VAL A 36 6.90 -1.55 18.03
CA VAL A 36 7.05 -0.66 16.88
C VAL A 36 8.31 0.22 17.03
N ARG A 37 8.54 0.76 18.23
CA ARG A 37 9.76 1.55 18.51
C ARG A 37 11.03 0.70 18.37
N ALA A 38 11.03 -0.49 18.94
CA ALA A 38 12.16 -1.43 18.82
C ALA A 38 12.42 -1.80 17.36
N GLY A 39 11.37 -2.07 16.57
CA GLY A 39 11.46 -2.36 15.13
C GLY A 39 12.06 -1.20 14.34
N LYS A 40 11.67 0.05 14.64
CA LYS A 40 12.25 1.24 13.99
C LYS A 40 13.74 1.38 14.27
N VAL A 41 14.16 1.17 15.52
CA VAL A 41 15.58 1.22 15.91
C VAL A 41 16.36 0.11 15.21
N LEU A 42 15.84 -1.13 15.24
CA LEU A 42 16.47 -2.26 14.55
C LEU A 42 16.62 -2.00 13.05
N LEU A 43 15.59 -1.47 12.41
CA LEU A 43 15.62 -1.11 10.99
C LEU A 43 16.66 -0.01 10.70
N ALA A 44 16.77 1.01 11.57
CA ALA A 44 17.75 2.06 11.43
C ALA A 44 19.18 1.51 11.54
N VAL A 45 19.44 0.64 12.52
CA VAL A 45 20.74 -0.04 12.67
C VAL A 45 21.05 -0.92 11.46
N ALA A 46 20.08 -1.74 11.01
CA ALA A 46 20.27 -2.60 9.85
C ALA A 46 20.61 -1.80 8.59
N ARG A 47 19.97 -0.65 8.38
CA ARG A 47 20.30 0.26 7.26
C ARG A 47 21.70 0.86 7.41
N ALA A 48 22.10 1.26 8.62
CA ALA A 48 23.42 1.82 8.87
C ALA A 48 24.56 0.85 8.55
N ILE A 49 24.32 -0.45 8.75
CA ILE A 49 25.29 -1.53 8.41
C ILE A 49 25.01 -2.16 7.04
N HIS A 50 24.15 -1.55 6.22
CA HIS A 50 23.77 -2.00 4.87
C HIS A 50 23.21 -3.43 4.80
N LEU A 51 22.55 -3.91 5.89
CA LEU A 51 21.94 -5.22 5.91
C LEU A 51 20.67 -5.26 5.02
N PRO A 52 20.55 -6.19 4.07
CA PRO A 52 19.37 -6.30 3.23
C PRO A 52 18.19 -6.86 4.04
N VAL A 53 17.33 -6.00 4.55
CA VAL A 53 16.16 -6.40 5.39
C VAL A 53 14.90 -6.74 4.56
N GLY A 54 14.92 -6.48 3.26
CA GLY A 54 13.77 -6.67 2.37
C GLY A 54 13.21 -8.09 2.40
N TRP A 55 14.06 -9.10 2.49
CA TRP A 55 13.66 -10.50 2.56
C TRP A 55 12.79 -10.83 3.78
N ALA A 56 12.96 -10.11 4.88
CA ALA A 56 12.16 -10.31 6.09
C ALA A 56 10.89 -9.45 6.07
N ILE A 57 10.95 -8.23 5.54
CA ILE A 57 9.83 -7.27 5.54
C ILE A 57 8.80 -7.61 4.46
N LYS A 58 9.25 -7.99 3.24
CA LYS A 58 8.37 -8.28 2.11
C LYS A 58 7.33 -9.38 2.41
N PRO A 59 7.70 -10.59 2.90
CA PRO A 59 6.72 -11.64 3.12
C PRO A 59 5.87 -11.44 4.39
N THR A 60 6.16 -10.44 5.18
CA THR A 60 5.48 -10.18 6.47
C THR A 60 4.62 -8.92 6.41
N ILE A 61 5.18 -7.79 6.80
CA ILE A 61 4.44 -6.52 6.92
C ILE A 61 4.00 -6.04 5.54
N TYR A 62 4.93 -6.02 4.57
CA TYR A 62 4.63 -5.49 3.23
C TYR A 62 3.52 -6.29 2.54
N ALA A 63 3.63 -7.61 2.50
CA ALA A 63 2.64 -8.48 1.85
C ALA A 63 1.23 -8.39 2.47
N HIS A 64 1.11 -7.88 3.70
CA HIS A 64 -0.19 -7.70 4.34
C HIS A 64 -0.86 -6.38 3.95
N PHE A 65 -0.09 -5.32 3.75
CA PHE A 65 -0.62 -3.97 3.51
C PHE A 65 -0.51 -3.49 2.07
N CYS A 66 0.36 -4.11 1.27
CA CYS A 66 0.64 -3.68 -0.10
C CYS A 66 0.25 -4.76 -1.11
N GLY A 67 -0.32 -4.36 -2.22
CA GLY A 67 -0.70 -5.25 -3.31
C GLY A 67 0.51 -5.80 -4.08
N GLY A 68 1.61 -5.02 -4.16
CA GLY A 68 2.84 -5.34 -4.86
C GLY A 68 3.77 -4.14 -4.93
N GLU A 69 5.05 -4.33 -5.26
CA GLU A 69 6.01 -3.25 -5.50
C GLU A 69 5.92 -2.74 -6.96
N THR A 70 5.37 -3.55 -7.84
CA THR A 70 5.15 -3.24 -9.24
C THR A 70 3.71 -3.53 -9.63
N ILE A 71 3.24 -2.95 -10.73
CA ILE A 71 1.91 -3.25 -11.29
C ILE A 71 1.78 -4.74 -11.59
N ALA A 72 2.83 -5.38 -12.14
CA ALA A 72 2.85 -6.81 -12.43
C ALA A 72 2.71 -7.70 -11.17
N GLU A 73 3.28 -7.28 -10.04
CA GLU A 73 3.09 -7.97 -8.76
C GLU A 73 1.68 -7.75 -8.21
N ALA A 74 1.14 -6.54 -8.34
CA ALA A 74 -0.21 -6.18 -7.91
C ALA A 74 -1.30 -6.96 -8.65
N GLU A 75 -1.06 -7.37 -9.91
CA GLU A 75 -2.00 -8.16 -10.72
C GLU A 75 -2.48 -9.44 -10.01
N ARG A 76 -1.63 -10.11 -9.25
CA ARG A 76 -2.04 -11.30 -8.47
C ARG A 76 -3.09 -10.97 -7.41
N THR A 77 -2.95 -9.80 -6.78
CA THR A 77 -3.92 -9.31 -5.78
C THR A 77 -5.20 -8.86 -6.47
N VAL A 78 -5.10 -8.19 -7.62
CA VAL A 78 -6.23 -7.79 -8.47
C VAL A 78 -7.05 -9.02 -8.86
N GLU A 79 -6.41 -10.08 -9.36
CA GLU A 79 -7.08 -11.31 -9.76
C GLU A 79 -7.75 -12.04 -8.58
N LYS A 80 -7.06 -12.14 -7.43
CA LYS A 80 -7.61 -12.71 -6.20
C LYS A 80 -8.86 -11.96 -5.72
N LEU A 81 -8.90 -10.65 -5.82
CA LEU A 81 -10.05 -9.84 -5.42
C LEU A 81 -11.17 -9.89 -6.47
N ALA A 82 -10.84 -9.81 -7.75
CA ALA A 82 -11.79 -9.87 -8.86
C ALA A 82 -12.54 -11.21 -8.88
N SER A 83 -11.89 -12.33 -8.58
CA SER A 83 -12.54 -13.65 -8.46
C SER A 83 -13.63 -13.71 -7.39
N ARG A 84 -13.70 -12.70 -6.52
CA ARG A 84 -14.69 -12.52 -5.45
C ARG A 84 -15.66 -11.36 -5.70
N GLY A 85 -15.63 -10.79 -6.91
CA GLY A 85 -16.46 -9.65 -7.29
C GLY A 85 -16.02 -8.32 -6.66
N VAL A 86 -14.80 -8.24 -6.09
CA VAL A 86 -14.24 -7.01 -5.51
C VAL A 86 -13.35 -6.35 -6.54
N LYS A 87 -13.69 -5.10 -6.90
CA LYS A 87 -12.87 -4.28 -7.77
C LYS A 87 -11.71 -3.63 -7.00
N THR A 88 -10.63 -3.36 -7.69
CA THR A 88 -9.42 -2.75 -7.13
C THR A 88 -9.21 -1.33 -7.65
N ILE A 89 -8.36 -0.61 -6.97
CA ILE A 89 -7.82 0.69 -7.37
C ILE A 89 -6.30 0.57 -7.22
N LEU A 90 -5.57 0.83 -8.31
CA LEU A 90 -4.12 0.94 -8.25
C LEU A 90 -3.76 2.34 -7.73
N ASP A 91 -3.09 2.40 -6.59
CA ASP A 91 -2.61 3.65 -5.98
C ASP A 91 -1.10 3.56 -5.77
N TYR A 92 -0.37 4.46 -6.41
CA TYR A 92 1.07 4.61 -6.19
C TYR A 92 1.30 5.49 -4.96
N SER A 93 1.73 4.87 -3.87
CA SER A 93 1.91 5.52 -2.58
C SER A 93 3.33 6.12 -2.44
N ALA A 94 3.63 7.18 -3.19
CA ALA A 94 4.80 8.02 -2.98
C ALA A 94 4.36 9.41 -2.53
N GLU A 95 4.77 9.82 -1.35
CA GLU A 95 4.44 11.12 -0.77
C GLU A 95 5.69 11.74 -0.12
N GLY A 96 5.67 13.08 0.07
CA GLY A 96 6.74 13.79 0.77
C GLY A 96 8.06 13.89 -0.01
N LYS A 97 8.00 13.85 -1.32
CA LYS A 97 9.13 14.10 -2.20
C LYS A 97 9.04 15.52 -2.71
N ASP A 98 10.18 16.23 -2.70
CA ASP A 98 10.28 17.63 -3.11
C ASP A 98 11.26 17.85 -4.29
N ALA A 99 12.12 16.87 -4.58
CA ALA A 99 13.02 16.95 -5.72
C ALA A 99 12.24 16.74 -7.03
N GLU A 100 12.47 17.59 -8.03
CA GLU A 100 11.74 17.58 -9.30
C GLU A 100 11.81 16.23 -10.01
N GLY A 101 13.00 15.61 -10.05
CA GLY A 101 13.15 14.27 -10.64
C GLY A 101 12.38 13.16 -9.92
N ASP A 102 12.18 13.29 -8.60
CA ASP A 102 11.35 12.35 -7.83
C ASP A 102 9.85 12.55 -8.11
N LEU A 103 9.42 13.80 -8.33
CA LEU A 103 8.04 14.12 -8.70
C LEU A 103 7.72 13.66 -10.11
N ASP A 104 8.65 13.81 -11.03
CA ASP A 104 8.53 13.28 -12.41
C ASP A 104 8.44 11.75 -12.42
N ALA A 105 9.29 11.08 -11.66
CA ALA A 105 9.22 9.62 -11.53
C ALA A 105 7.87 9.17 -10.92
N ALA A 106 7.38 9.87 -9.91
CA ALA A 106 6.07 9.57 -9.31
C ALA A 106 4.91 9.80 -10.30
N ARG A 107 4.96 10.86 -11.09
CA ARG A 107 4.01 11.12 -12.20
C ARG A 107 3.99 9.95 -13.18
N ASP A 108 5.15 9.46 -13.59
CA ASP A 108 5.25 8.38 -14.58
C ASP A 108 4.67 7.07 -14.05
N GLU A 109 4.87 6.75 -12.78
CA GLU A 109 4.26 5.60 -12.11
C GLU A 109 2.73 5.74 -12.00
N VAL A 110 2.23 6.94 -11.67
CA VAL A 110 0.79 7.23 -11.66
C VAL A 110 0.18 7.03 -13.04
N LEU A 111 0.84 7.55 -14.09
CA LEU A 111 0.38 7.37 -15.46
C LEU A 111 0.41 5.89 -15.88
N ALA A 112 1.40 5.12 -15.45
CA ALA A 112 1.46 3.69 -15.70
C ALA A 112 0.30 2.95 -15.01
N ALA A 113 -0.04 3.30 -13.77
CA ALA A 113 -1.19 2.74 -13.04
C ALA A 113 -2.52 3.06 -13.71
N ILE A 114 -2.70 4.30 -14.20
CA ILE A 114 -3.90 4.72 -14.95
C ILE A 114 -4.03 3.91 -16.25
N ARG A 115 -2.92 3.75 -17.00
CA ARG A 115 -2.91 2.97 -18.24
C ARG A 115 -3.20 1.50 -18.00
N ALA A 116 -2.67 0.92 -16.92
CA ALA A 116 -2.93 -0.47 -16.55
C ALA A 116 -4.41 -0.70 -16.20
N ALA A 117 -5.07 0.28 -15.57
CA ALA A 117 -6.49 0.22 -15.23
C ALA A 117 -7.42 0.48 -16.42
N GLN A 118 -6.90 1.08 -17.50
CA GLN A 118 -7.71 1.48 -18.66
C GLN A 118 -8.30 0.28 -19.38
N GLY A 119 -9.63 0.22 -19.47
CA GLY A 119 -10.34 -0.87 -20.15
C GLY A 119 -10.42 -2.19 -19.39
N ASP A 120 -9.88 -2.25 -18.19
CA ASP A 120 -9.95 -3.44 -17.34
C ASP A 120 -11.10 -3.32 -16.32
N ALA A 121 -12.14 -4.14 -16.50
CA ALA A 121 -13.33 -4.14 -15.64
C ALA A 121 -13.05 -4.56 -14.17
N ARG A 122 -11.87 -5.11 -13.88
CA ARG A 122 -11.43 -5.47 -12.53
C ARG A 122 -11.08 -4.24 -11.69
N HIS A 123 -10.84 -3.08 -12.36
CA HIS A 123 -10.61 -1.80 -11.70
C HIS A 123 -11.89 -0.97 -11.62
N GLY A 124 -12.14 -0.34 -10.48
CA GLY A 124 -13.31 0.51 -10.27
C GLY A 124 -13.12 1.90 -10.87
N PHE A 125 -12.00 2.52 -10.58
CA PHE A 125 -11.54 3.82 -11.08
C PHE A 125 -10.04 3.97 -10.82
N SER A 126 -9.43 5.02 -11.36
CA SER A 126 -8.04 5.38 -11.09
C SER A 126 -7.99 6.55 -10.12
N VAL A 127 -6.94 6.60 -9.30
CA VAL A 127 -6.72 7.62 -8.29
C VAL A 127 -5.26 8.08 -8.33
N PHE A 128 -5.03 9.34 -7.99
CA PHE A 128 -3.71 9.86 -7.64
C PHE A 128 -3.83 10.89 -6.54
N LYS A 129 -2.76 11.08 -5.80
CA LYS A 129 -2.68 12.08 -4.74
C LYS A 129 -1.89 13.27 -5.25
N VAL A 130 -2.43 14.47 -5.10
CA VAL A 130 -1.74 15.69 -5.53
C VAL A 130 -0.39 15.84 -4.83
N SER A 131 -0.31 15.48 -3.54
CA SER A 131 0.94 15.45 -2.74
C SER A 131 1.98 14.42 -3.21
N GLY A 132 1.60 13.51 -4.10
CA GLY A 132 2.52 12.55 -4.73
C GLY A 132 3.21 13.11 -5.98
N VAL A 133 2.62 14.13 -6.63
CA VAL A 133 3.08 14.70 -7.91
C VAL A 133 3.40 16.20 -7.82
N ALA A 134 3.23 16.82 -6.66
CA ALA A 134 3.57 18.22 -6.39
C ALA A 134 4.27 18.34 -5.04
N SER A 135 5.24 19.27 -4.93
CA SER A 135 5.93 19.49 -3.67
C SER A 135 5.00 20.05 -2.60
N THR A 136 5.19 19.62 -1.36
CA THR A 136 4.41 20.12 -0.21
C THR A 136 4.47 21.64 -0.10
N ARG A 137 5.67 22.21 -0.34
CA ARG A 137 5.87 23.65 -0.32
C ARG A 137 5.00 24.40 -1.35
N LEU A 138 4.87 23.86 -2.58
CA LEU A 138 4.04 24.46 -3.61
C LEU A 138 2.55 24.40 -3.21
N LEU A 139 2.12 23.28 -2.67
CA LEU A 139 0.73 23.11 -2.22
C LEU A 139 0.38 24.07 -1.08
N GLU A 140 1.29 24.26 -0.13
CA GLU A 140 1.12 25.25 0.96
C GLU A 140 1.05 26.68 0.42
N GLN A 141 1.92 27.05 -0.52
CA GLN A 141 1.90 28.38 -1.15
C GLN A 141 0.56 28.65 -1.85
N VAL A 142 0.08 27.70 -2.64
CA VAL A 142 -1.22 27.83 -3.33
C VAL A 142 -2.38 27.92 -2.33
N SER A 143 -2.34 27.12 -1.26
CA SER A 143 -3.37 27.15 -0.22
C SER A 143 -3.41 28.48 0.56
N LEU A 144 -2.27 29.17 0.70
CA LEU A 144 -2.19 30.47 1.39
C LEU A 144 -2.54 31.65 0.48
N ALA A 145 -2.50 31.45 -0.84
CA ALA A 145 -2.76 32.50 -1.84
C ALA A 145 -4.24 32.59 -2.27
N GLY A 146 -5.08 31.63 -1.90
CA GLY A 146 -6.52 31.57 -2.19
C GLY A 146 -7.36 31.85 -0.99
#